data_d2373affa8b1e8ba4d9dd87a541e403f
#
_entry.id   d2373affa8b1e8ba4d9dd87a541e403f
#
_cell.length_a   1.000
_cell.length_b   1.000
_cell.length_c   1.000
_cell.angle_alpha   90.00
_cell.angle_beta   90.00
_cell.angle_gamma   90.00
#
_symmetry.space_group_name_H-M   'P 1'
#
loop_
_entity.id
_entity.type
_entity.pdbx_description
1 polymer ?
#
loop_
_entity_poly.entity_id
_entity_poly.type
_entity_poly.pdbx_seq_one_letter_code
_entity_poly.pdbx_strand_id
1 'polypeptide(L)'
;TPSVGALGSLSITETGTWSYNVDNSKVQYLGLGETRIETFTVKSVDGTTHTVTITITGVNDGAVVAGDDLGAVTEDLNVVGGKLSDSGVLTISDADQGQAKFVAGNGTPSVGALGSLSITETGTWSYNVDNSKVQYLGLG
;
A
#
# COMPACT_ATOMS: atom_id res chain seq x y z
N THR A 1 -29.54 -3.80 17.65
CA THR A 1 -28.23 -3.88 18.35
C THR A 1 -27.14 -4.20 17.33
N PRO A 2 -26.20 -3.30 17.14
CA PRO A 2 -25.09 -3.53 16.20
C PRO A 2 -24.08 -4.52 16.78
N SER A 3 -23.30 -5.14 15.89
CA SER A 3 -22.14 -5.91 16.30
C SER A 3 -21.11 -4.99 16.96
N VAL A 4 -20.23 -5.58 17.77
CA VAL A 4 -19.18 -4.82 18.47
C VAL A 4 -18.25 -4.19 17.43
N GLY A 5 -18.00 -2.88 17.57
CA GLY A 5 -17.13 -2.15 16.67
C GLY A 5 -17.72 -1.83 15.31
N ALA A 6 -19.05 -1.93 15.16
CA ALA A 6 -19.69 -1.59 13.87
C ALA A 6 -19.39 -0.16 13.48
N LEU A 7 -18.99 0.01 12.21
CA LEU A 7 -18.62 1.31 11.65
C LEU A 7 -19.82 2.08 11.12
N GLY A 8 -20.84 1.35 10.67
CA GLY A 8 -22.06 1.93 10.15
C GLY A 8 -23.24 1.81 11.09
N SER A 9 -24.38 2.29 10.64
CA SER A 9 -25.62 2.23 11.41
C SER A 9 -26.78 1.77 10.54
N LEU A 10 -27.72 1.06 11.17
CA LEU A 10 -28.89 0.52 10.49
C LEU A 10 -30.14 1.05 11.18
N SER A 11 -31.14 1.41 10.38
CA SER A 11 -32.47 1.78 10.86
C SER A 11 -33.51 0.89 10.20
N ILE A 12 -34.64 0.65 10.91
CA ILE A 12 -35.71 -0.19 10.39
C ILE A 12 -37.07 0.44 10.75
N THR A 13 -38.02 0.31 9.82
CA THR A 13 -39.39 0.80 10.02
C THR A 13 -40.27 -0.30 10.61
N GLU A 14 -41.46 0.07 11.06
CA GLU A 14 -42.46 -0.89 11.59
C GLU A 14 -42.82 -1.96 10.57
N THR A 15 -42.75 -1.65 9.29
CA THR A 15 -43.13 -2.56 8.20
C THR A 15 -41.98 -3.42 7.71
N GLY A 16 -40.77 -3.25 8.28
CA GLY A 16 -39.63 -4.09 7.94
C GLY A 16 -38.67 -3.50 6.89
N THR A 17 -38.92 -2.29 6.42
CA THR A 17 -37.96 -1.62 5.52
C THR A 17 -36.77 -1.13 6.33
N TRP A 18 -35.58 -1.60 5.99
CA TRP A 18 -34.35 -1.18 6.70
C TRP A 18 -33.42 -0.44 5.74
N SER A 19 -32.57 0.37 6.33
CA SER A 19 -31.52 1.06 5.60
C SER A 19 -30.22 1.05 6.40
N TYR A 20 -29.11 1.00 5.70
CA TYR A 20 -27.78 0.98 6.30
C TYR A 20 -26.94 2.12 5.72
N ASN A 21 -26.20 2.79 6.58
CA ASN A 21 -25.29 3.87 6.18
C ASN A 21 -23.95 3.71 6.89
N VAL A 22 -22.87 3.93 6.16
CA VAL A 22 -21.52 3.98 6.72
C VAL A 22 -20.75 5.09 6.00
N ASP A 23 -19.94 5.83 6.77
CA ASP A 23 -19.07 6.86 6.17
C ASP A 23 -18.00 6.18 5.33
N ASN A 24 -17.87 6.60 4.08
CA ASN A 24 -16.87 6.04 3.18
C ASN A 24 -15.46 6.15 3.76
N SER A 25 -15.18 7.24 4.48
CA SER A 25 -13.87 7.44 5.11
C SER A 25 -13.50 6.37 6.14
N LYS A 26 -14.48 5.74 6.75
CA LYS A 26 -14.25 4.71 7.78
C LYS A 26 -13.86 3.36 7.19
N VAL A 27 -14.08 3.15 5.90
CA VAL A 27 -13.85 1.86 5.23
C VAL A 27 -12.73 1.91 4.20
N GLN A 28 -12.04 3.04 4.08
CA GLN A 28 -10.95 3.20 3.11
C GLN A 28 -9.76 2.27 3.37
N TYR A 29 -9.62 1.74 4.58
CA TYR A 29 -8.54 0.81 4.91
C TYR A 29 -8.69 -0.57 4.27
N LEU A 30 -9.89 -0.89 3.75
CA LEU A 30 -10.13 -2.18 3.10
C LEU A 30 -9.54 -2.17 1.70
N GLY A 31 -8.67 -3.14 1.41
CA GLY A 31 -8.08 -3.31 0.09
C GLY A 31 -8.96 -4.13 -0.83
N LEU A 32 -8.49 -4.33 -2.06
CA LEU A 32 -9.21 -5.09 -3.07
C LEU A 32 -9.54 -6.49 -2.56
N GLY A 33 -10.82 -6.83 -2.57
CA GLY A 33 -11.31 -8.14 -2.17
C GLY A 33 -11.38 -8.37 -0.67
N GLU A 34 -10.89 -7.43 0.14
CA GLU A 34 -11.07 -7.52 1.58
C GLU A 34 -12.49 -7.17 1.96
N THR A 35 -13.03 -7.87 2.95
CA THR A 35 -14.40 -7.64 3.39
C THR A 35 -14.45 -7.43 4.90
N ARG A 36 -15.45 -6.65 5.30
CA ARG A 36 -15.82 -6.50 6.70
C ARG A 36 -17.30 -6.82 6.83
N ILE A 37 -17.64 -7.66 7.79
CA ILE A 37 -19.02 -8.05 8.03
C ILE A 37 -19.51 -7.39 9.30
N GLU A 38 -20.67 -6.71 9.20
CA GLU A 38 -21.34 -6.10 10.34
C GLU A 38 -22.73 -6.70 10.48
N THR A 39 -23.16 -6.94 11.70
CA THR A 39 -24.48 -7.53 11.96
C THR A 39 -25.28 -6.62 12.88
N PHE A 40 -26.59 -6.63 12.66
CA PHE A 40 -27.52 -5.81 13.44
C PHE A 40 -28.72 -6.68 13.83
N THR A 41 -28.98 -6.78 15.10
CA THR A 41 -30.12 -7.54 15.62
C THR A 41 -31.35 -6.63 15.71
N VAL A 42 -32.41 -7.01 15.03
CA VAL A 42 -33.69 -6.30 15.05
C VAL A 42 -34.74 -7.13 15.77
N LYS A 43 -35.80 -6.50 16.28
CA LYS A 43 -36.85 -7.15 17.03
C LYS A 43 -38.23 -6.83 16.49
N SER A 44 -39.10 -7.82 16.51
CA SER A 44 -40.53 -7.58 16.38
C SER A 44 -41.11 -7.06 17.70
N VAL A 45 -42.34 -6.62 17.67
CA VAL A 45 -43.03 -6.11 18.87
C VAL A 45 -43.12 -7.17 19.98
N ASP A 46 -43.27 -8.45 19.61
CA ASP A 46 -43.36 -9.54 20.58
C ASP A 46 -41.98 -9.99 21.11
N GLY A 47 -40.90 -9.34 20.69
CA GLY A 47 -39.56 -9.66 21.15
C GLY A 47 -38.81 -10.68 20.32
N THR A 48 -39.37 -11.16 19.22
CA THR A 48 -38.68 -12.07 18.30
C THR A 48 -37.54 -11.32 17.61
N THR A 49 -36.35 -11.91 17.66
CA THR A 49 -35.16 -11.26 17.09
C THR A 49 -34.77 -11.88 15.75
N HIS A 50 -34.14 -11.08 14.92
CA HIS A 50 -33.56 -11.51 13.64
C HIS A 50 -32.29 -10.69 13.36
N THR A 51 -31.35 -11.30 12.69
CA THR A 51 -30.07 -10.64 12.38
C THR A 51 -30.02 -10.21 10.93
N VAL A 52 -29.67 -8.93 10.69
CA VAL A 52 -29.38 -8.40 9.37
C VAL A 52 -27.85 -8.35 9.23
N THR A 53 -27.35 -8.94 8.17
CA THR A 53 -25.90 -9.02 7.92
C THR A 53 -25.53 -8.10 6.75
N ILE A 54 -24.55 -7.23 6.98
CA ILE A 54 -24.05 -6.30 5.98
C ILE A 54 -22.59 -6.70 5.65
N THR A 55 -22.31 -6.86 4.37
CA THR A 55 -20.95 -7.12 3.91
C THR A 55 -20.42 -5.87 3.20
N ILE A 56 -19.30 -5.34 3.70
CA ILE A 56 -18.63 -4.20 3.10
C ILE A 56 -17.43 -4.75 2.34
N THR A 57 -17.35 -4.44 1.04
CA THR A 57 -16.26 -4.91 0.19
C THR A 57 -15.33 -3.74 -0.12
N GLY A 58 -14.02 -3.96 0.06
CA GLY A 58 -13.01 -2.97 -0.25
C GLY A 58 -12.68 -2.93 -1.73
N VAL A 59 -12.11 -1.78 -2.15
CA VAL A 59 -11.52 -1.62 -3.48
C VAL A 59 -10.08 -1.18 -3.30
N ASN A 60 -9.24 -1.43 -4.31
CA ASN A 60 -7.84 -1.03 -4.25
C ASN A 60 -7.72 0.48 -4.42
N ASP A 61 -7.11 1.14 -3.43
CA ASP A 61 -6.71 2.54 -3.54
C ASP A 61 -5.24 2.57 -3.95
N GLY A 62 -4.88 3.38 -4.94
CA GLY A 62 -3.51 3.46 -5.42
C GLY A 62 -2.55 3.98 -4.35
N ALA A 63 -1.37 3.38 -4.28
CA ALA A 63 -0.31 3.86 -3.40
C ALA A 63 0.25 5.18 -3.92
N VAL A 64 0.70 6.04 -3.01
CA VAL A 64 1.43 7.26 -3.35
C VAL A 64 2.90 7.06 -2.98
N VAL A 65 3.77 7.15 -3.98
CA VAL A 65 5.21 6.98 -3.82
C VAL A 65 5.89 8.33 -4.03
N ALA A 66 6.81 8.68 -3.12
CA ALA A 66 7.57 9.91 -3.19
C ALA A 66 8.95 9.67 -2.57
N GLY A 67 9.71 10.73 -2.34
CA GLY A 67 10.99 10.66 -1.67
C GLY A 67 12.17 10.78 -2.62
N ASP A 68 13.30 10.23 -2.22
CA ASP A 68 14.55 10.33 -2.97
C ASP A 68 14.59 9.32 -4.11
N ASP A 69 14.23 9.76 -5.31
CA ASP A 69 14.19 8.91 -6.49
C ASP A 69 15.32 9.24 -7.50
N LEU A 70 16.29 10.01 -7.09
CA LEU A 70 17.44 10.37 -7.91
C LEU A 70 18.73 9.96 -7.21
N GLY A 71 19.65 9.41 -8.01
CA GLY A 71 20.95 9.03 -7.51
C GLY A 71 22.03 9.40 -8.52
N ALA A 72 23.26 9.38 -8.07
CA ALA A 72 24.40 9.68 -8.94
C ALA A 72 25.65 8.99 -8.42
N VAL A 73 26.47 8.52 -9.36
CA VAL A 73 27.82 8.01 -9.07
C VAL A 73 28.78 8.63 -10.10
N THR A 74 30.04 8.80 -9.70
CA THR A 74 31.06 9.35 -10.57
C THR A 74 32.20 8.34 -10.67
N GLU A 75 32.62 8.04 -11.91
CA GLU A 75 33.71 7.08 -12.11
C GLU A 75 34.97 7.48 -11.33
N ASP A 76 35.68 6.47 -10.83
CA ASP A 76 36.93 6.62 -10.07
C ASP A 76 36.79 7.37 -8.74
N LEU A 77 35.55 7.76 -8.35
CA LEU A 77 35.32 8.48 -7.10
C LEU A 77 34.65 7.56 -6.07
N ASN A 78 35.28 7.47 -4.90
CA ASN A 78 34.75 6.66 -3.77
C ASN A 78 34.51 5.19 -4.15
N VAL A 79 35.41 4.63 -4.93
CA VAL A 79 35.32 3.22 -5.35
C VAL A 79 35.62 2.31 -4.17
N VAL A 80 34.73 1.36 -3.89
CA VAL A 80 34.89 0.36 -2.85
C VAL A 80 34.71 -1.02 -3.47
N GLY A 81 35.75 -1.85 -3.35
CA GLY A 81 35.71 -3.21 -3.94
C GLY A 81 35.49 -3.21 -5.44
N GLY A 82 35.99 -2.19 -6.14
CA GLY A 82 35.80 -2.06 -7.59
C GLY A 82 34.44 -1.51 -7.99
N LYS A 83 33.63 -1.05 -7.04
CA LYS A 83 32.25 -0.61 -7.31
C LYS A 83 32.02 0.83 -6.89
N LEU A 84 31.14 1.46 -7.66
CA LEU A 84 30.54 2.76 -7.33
C LEU A 84 29.15 2.49 -6.79
N SER A 85 28.74 3.23 -5.78
CA SER A 85 27.44 3.02 -5.16
C SER A 85 26.75 4.32 -4.75
N ASP A 86 25.45 4.28 -4.68
CA ASP A 86 24.61 5.33 -4.11
C ASP A 86 23.40 4.67 -3.45
N SER A 87 22.74 5.41 -2.59
CA SER A 87 21.56 4.90 -1.89
C SER A 87 20.59 6.03 -1.56
N GLY A 88 19.36 5.67 -1.27
CA GLY A 88 18.34 6.64 -0.91
C GLY A 88 17.16 5.97 -0.26
N VAL A 89 16.14 6.77 0.03
CA VAL A 89 14.90 6.29 0.65
C VAL A 89 13.71 6.83 -0.10
N LEU A 90 12.86 5.92 -0.58
CA LEU A 90 11.54 6.25 -1.11
C LEU A 90 10.53 6.14 0.01
N THR A 91 9.47 6.94 -0.07
CA THR A 91 8.36 6.88 0.85
C THR A 91 7.14 6.34 0.14
N ILE A 92 6.27 5.68 0.88
CA ILE A 92 5.04 5.11 0.31
C ILE A 92 3.91 5.28 1.31
N SER A 93 2.75 5.67 0.80
CA SER A 93 1.51 5.70 1.58
C SER A 93 0.42 5.01 0.78
N ASP A 94 -0.44 4.30 1.47
CA ASP A 94 -1.57 3.61 0.85
C ASP A 94 -2.70 3.56 1.87
N ALA A 95 -3.91 3.96 1.45
CA ALA A 95 -5.08 3.93 2.31
C ALA A 95 -5.50 2.49 2.65
N ASP A 96 -5.12 1.52 1.82
CA ASP A 96 -5.45 0.12 2.04
C ASP A 96 -4.52 -0.49 3.09
N GLN A 97 -5.10 -1.24 4.03
CA GLN A 97 -4.31 -1.82 5.10
C GLN A 97 -3.27 -2.82 4.55
N GLY A 98 -2.07 -2.75 5.08
CA GLY A 98 -1.00 -3.69 4.73
C GLY A 98 -0.37 -3.48 3.36
N GLN A 99 -0.73 -2.41 2.63
CA GLN A 99 -0.23 -2.18 1.27
C GLN A 99 0.77 -1.03 1.16
N ALA A 100 1.07 -0.34 2.26
CA ALA A 100 2.03 0.77 2.26
C ALA A 100 3.47 0.25 2.33
N LYS A 101 3.86 -0.56 1.35
CA LYS A 101 5.20 -1.16 1.28
C LYS A 101 5.55 -1.50 -0.16
N PHE A 102 6.85 -1.59 -0.42
CA PHE A 102 7.37 -1.98 -1.73
C PHE A 102 7.54 -3.49 -1.82
N VAL A 103 7.62 -3.98 -3.05
CA VAL A 103 8.08 -5.34 -3.31
C VAL A 103 9.60 -5.33 -3.22
N ALA A 104 10.15 -6.02 -2.20
CA ALA A 104 11.59 -6.08 -2.00
C ALA A 104 12.28 -6.86 -3.12
N GLY A 105 13.49 -6.45 -3.45
CA GLY A 105 14.31 -7.13 -4.46
C GLY A 105 14.97 -6.14 -5.40
N ASN A 106 15.37 -6.63 -6.56
CA ASN A 106 16.00 -5.81 -7.58
C ASN A 106 14.93 -5.15 -8.45
N GLY A 107 15.07 -3.87 -8.69
CA GLY A 107 14.20 -3.16 -9.61
C GLY A 107 14.41 -3.68 -11.03
N THR A 108 13.44 -3.42 -11.91
CA THR A 108 13.56 -3.74 -13.32
C THR A 108 14.42 -2.68 -13.99
N PRO A 109 15.62 -3.05 -14.47
CA PRO A 109 16.51 -2.06 -15.07
C PRO A 109 16.06 -1.63 -16.46
N SER A 110 16.49 -0.45 -16.86
CA SER A 110 16.36 -0.01 -18.26
C SER A 110 17.23 -0.90 -19.16
N VAL A 111 16.89 -0.95 -20.43
CA VAL A 111 17.68 -1.73 -21.40
C VAL A 111 19.11 -1.19 -21.45
N GLY A 112 20.09 -2.09 -21.29
CA GLY A 112 21.50 -1.72 -21.33
C GLY A 112 22.04 -1.14 -20.02
N ALA A 113 21.29 -1.20 -18.94
CA ALA A 113 21.77 -0.72 -17.63
C ALA A 113 23.05 -1.44 -17.23
N LEU A 114 24.05 -0.69 -16.79
CA LEU A 114 25.37 -1.22 -16.41
C LEU A 114 25.39 -1.66 -14.94
N GLY A 115 24.56 -1.09 -14.10
CA GLY A 115 24.51 -1.37 -12.69
C GLY A 115 23.24 -2.08 -12.28
N SER A 116 23.11 -2.29 -10.97
CA SER A 116 21.92 -2.93 -10.39
C SER A 116 21.45 -2.15 -9.18
N LEU A 117 20.14 -2.21 -8.94
CA LEU A 117 19.49 -1.55 -7.81
C LEU A 117 18.70 -2.57 -7.03
N SER A 118 18.75 -2.47 -5.70
CA SER A 118 17.90 -3.25 -4.82
C SER A 118 17.10 -2.30 -3.93
N ILE A 119 15.92 -2.75 -3.50
CA ILE A 119 15.05 -1.97 -2.64
C ILE A 119 14.44 -2.88 -1.57
N THR A 120 14.26 -2.34 -0.38
CA THR A 120 13.59 -3.03 0.72
C THR A 120 12.10 -2.71 0.73
N GLU A 121 11.32 -3.47 1.49
CA GLU A 121 9.88 -3.20 1.64
C GLU A 121 9.61 -1.79 2.17
N THR A 122 10.52 -1.25 2.97
CA THR A 122 10.36 0.09 3.58
C THR A 122 10.82 1.22 2.68
N GLY A 123 11.38 0.91 1.49
CA GLY A 123 11.76 1.93 0.51
C GLY A 123 13.22 2.34 0.52
N THR A 124 14.06 1.70 1.32
CA THR A 124 15.50 1.95 1.27
C THR A 124 16.08 1.25 0.04
N TRP A 125 16.67 2.03 -0.87
CA TRP A 125 17.27 1.47 -2.07
C TRP A 125 18.77 1.69 -2.09
N SER A 126 19.46 0.81 -2.82
CA SER A 126 20.89 0.94 -3.05
C SER A 126 21.22 0.57 -4.49
N TYR A 127 22.19 1.28 -5.05
CA TYR A 127 22.65 1.09 -6.42
C TYR A 127 24.13 0.79 -6.43
N ASN A 128 24.54 -0.16 -7.26
CA ASN A 128 25.95 -0.53 -7.47
C ASN A 128 26.24 -0.70 -8.95
N VAL A 129 27.41 -0.25 -9.37
CA VAL A 129 27.91 -0.50 -10.72
C VAL A 129 29.43 -0.72 -10.63
N ASP A 130 29.95 -1.64 -11.41
CA ASP A 130 31.40 -1.85 -11.49
C ASP A 130 32.07 -0.63 -12.13
N ASN A 131 33.08 -0.07 -11.45
CA ASN A 131 33.82 1.09 -11.96
C ASN A 131 34.39 0.80 -13.33
N SER A 132 34.83 -0.44 -13.58
CA SER A 132 35.37 -0.83 -14.87
C SER A 132 34.38 -0.71 -16.02
N LYS A 133 33.09 -0.81 -15.75
CA LYS A 133 32.06 -0.74 -16.79
C LYS A 133 31.77 0.69 -17.25
N VAL A 134 32.18 1.70 -16.48
CA VAL A 134 31.87 3.10 -16.80
C VAL A 134 33.12 3.89 -17.20
N GLN A 135 34.26 3.22 -17.32
CA GLN A 135 35.53 3.90 -17.70
C GLN A 135 35.52 4.53 -19.08
N TYR A 136 34.63 4.07 -19.95
CA TYR A 136 34.51 4.63 -21.30
C TYR A 136 33.86 6.01 -21.33
N LEU A 137 33.21 6.44 -20.22
CA LEU A 137 32.58 7.74 -20.16
C LEU A 137 33.63 8.84 -20.07
N GLY A 138 33.50 9.83 -20.91
CA GLY A 138 34.42 10.97 -20.88
C GLY A 138 34.04 11.98 -19.81
N LEU A 139 34.89 12.97 -19.61
CA LEU A 139 34.67 14.08 -18.71
C LEU A 139 33.50 14.93 -19.23
N GLY A 140 32.57 15.18 -18.38
CA GLY A 140 31.40 15.97 -18.70
C GLY A 140 30.11 15.22 -18.53
#